data_60ffc7ffb38303b852e9fdac767faefa
#
_entry.id   60ffc7ffb38303b852e9fdac767faefa
#
_cell.length_a   1.000
_cell.length_b   1.000
_cell.length_c   1.000
_cell.angle_alpha   90.00
_cell.angle_beta   90.00
_cell.angle_gamma   90.00
#
_symmetry.space_group_name_H-M   'P 1'
#
loop_
_entity.id
_entity.type
_entity.pdbx_description
1 polymer ?
#
loop_
_entity_poly.entity_id
_entity_poly.type
_entity_poly.pdbx_seq_one_letter_code
_entity_poly.pdbx_strand_id
1 'polypeptide(L)'
;MKQKRFVLLFLLLALVFAAACAAGEKMPLQDCHKVTNTAESTTQKNKSVVRLWHVETALDSVTEEINGIAEAWAAELGPELPKANNTGKKNSRLDVEIRYSRTGLRWMSFLVQARTTYHQELTAQRVTTRTYDMITGERVTLREIFDEEAFWTLLEERVRTTLTDYWPDEKPDSEALEALCQRSALEEAEFTLHGMSLVLHYPAEILYPKHHTLMEVTLFYPEIREYMSEQGYRETDNLSYYNTCALTFDDGPSSSVTPNVLDALMETGARATFFVIGNRVDEYRYLVRRAHDDGHAVASHNWHHGNVNKSSDSALRSMPKKVNKVMIKAIGIPVRYDRVPGGRYPRMIKVKVGWAYIQWSLDTYDWRGISTSEVMGKVRRLLEDGDIILCHDIKKNTPESTRQIIHYLEEQGFMPLTIDELFAKDGVELEPNTVYYRCRDGITTIRKDSE
;
A
#
# COMPACT_ATOMS: atom_id res chain seq x y z
N MET A 1 -21.56 -32.51 -21.62
CA MET A 1 -22.55 -31.87 -20.72
C MET A 1 -21.95 -30.85 -19.80
N LYS A 2 -20.71 -30.99 -19.30
CA LYS A 2 -20.01 -29.99 -18.42
C LYS A 2 -19.72 -28.68 -19.15
N GLN A 3 -19.25 -28.67 -20.38
CA GLN A 3 -18.97 -27.46 -21.16
C GLN A 3 -20.20 -26.56 -21.42
N LYS A 4 -21.38 -27.15 -21.65
CA LYS A 4 -22.61 -26.36 -21.85
C LYS A 4 -23.10 -25.68 -20.54
N ARG A 5 -22.80 -26.25 -19.36
CA ARG A 5 -23.13 -25.63 -18.08
C ARG A 5 -22.20 -24.46 -17.77
N PHE A 6 -20.93 -24.52 -18.16
CA PHE A 6 -19.99 -23.44 -18.02
C PHE A 6 -20.34 -22.21 -18.87
N VAL A 7 -20.70 -22.44 -20.15
CA VAL A 7 -21.11 -21.37 -21.07
C VAL A 7 -22.44 -20.73 -20.62
N LEU A 8 -23.37 -21.52 -20.06
CA LEU A 8 -24.64 -20.98 -19.57
C LEU A 8 -24.43 -20.13 -18.26
N LEU A 9 -23.51 -20.56 -17.38
CA LEU A 9 -23.14 -19.82 -16.19
C LEU A 9 -22.46 -18.50 -16.55
N PHE A 10 -21.60 -18.51 -17.57
CA PHE A 10 -20.92 -17.32 -18.10
C PHE A 10 -21.90 -16.32 -18.73
N LEU A 11 -22.90 -16.82 -19.48
CA LEU A 11 -23.95 -15.95 -20.04
C LEU A 11 -24.90 -15.40 -18.99
N LEU A 12 -25.19 -16.16 -17.91
CA LEU A 12 -25.99 -15.67 -16.79
C LEU A 12 -25.22 -14.62 -15.98
N LEU A 13 -23.95 -14.84 -15.69
CA LEU A 13 -23.07 -13.86 -15.06
C LEU A 13 -22.96 -12.58 -15.92
N ALA A 14 -22.74 -12.69 -17.23
CA ALA A 14 -22.68 -11.55 -18.13
C ALA A 14 -24.02 -10.76 -18.21
N LEU A 15 -25.17 -11.45 -18.07
CA LEU A 15 -26.48 -10.81 -18.03
C LEU A 15 -26.77 -10.12 -16.68
N VAL A 16 -26.36 -10.72 -15.57
CA VAL A 16 -26.42 -10.11 -14.23
C VAL A 16 -25.48 -8.90 -14.20
N PHE A 17 -24.32 -9.00 -14.81
CA PHE A 17 -23.35 -7.92 -14.99
C PHE A 17 -23.92 -6.72 -15.75
N ALA A 18 -24.52 -6.97 -16.91
CA ALA A 18 -25.12 -5.90 -17.72
C ALA A 18 -26.30 -5.23 -17.01
N ALA A 19 -27.04 -5.96 -16.16
CA ALA A 19 -28.15 -5.42 -15.38
C ALA A 19 -27.67 -4.60 -14.17
N ALA A 20 -26.61 -5.01 -13.47
CA ALA A 20 -26.04 -4.28 -12.34
C ALA A 20 -25.37 -2.97 -12.78
N CYS A 21 -24.58 -3.01 -13.87
CA CYS A 21 -23.99 -1.80 -14.47
C CYS A 21 -25.08 -0.82 -14.97
N ALA A 22 -26.21 -1.31 -15.46
CA ALA A 22 -27.33 -0.46 -15.88
C ALA A 22 -28.09 0.17 -14.70
N ALA A 23 -27.98 -0.42 -13.49
CA ALA A 23 -28.61 0.09 -12.27
C ALA A 23 -27.70 1.03 -11.44
N GLY A 24 -26.42 1.18 -11.83
CA GLY A 24 -25.44 1.96 -11.06
C GLY A 24 -25.06 1.33 -9.72
N GLU A 25 -25.42 0.05 -9.49
CA GLU A 25 -25.03 -0.67 -8.28
C GLU A 25 -23.56 -1.10 -8.39
N LYS A 26 -22.79 -0.81 -7.33
CA LYS A 26 -21.39 -1.23 -7.22
C LYS A 26 -21.28 -2.70 -6.85
N MET A 27 -20.20 -3.32 -7.27
CA MET A 27 -20.05 -4.77 -7.15
C MET A 27 -19.34 -5.17 -5.86
N PRO A 28 -19.84 -6.19 -5.13
CA PRO A 28 -19.10 -6.78 -4.03
C PRO A 28 -17.86 -7.52 -4.56
N LEU A 29 -16.97 -7.90 -3.64
CA LEU A 29 -15.81 -8.74 -3.96
C LEU A 29 -16.22 -9.99 -4.72
N GLN A 30 -15.57 -10.23 -5.88
CA GLN A 30 -15.84 -11.39 -6.72
C GLN A 30 -15.28 -12.67 -6.09
N ASP A 31 -15.92 -13.81 -6.32
CA ASP A 31 -15.47 -15.10 -5.77
C ASP A 31 -14.05 -15.47 -6.23
N CYS A 32 -13.67 -15.12 -7.46
CA CYS A 32 -12.32 -15.36 -7.96
C CYS A 32 -11.23 -14.54 -7.25
N HIS A 33 -11.61 -13.46 -6.54
CA HIS A 33 -10.71 -12.61 -5.77
C HIS A 33 -10.63 -12.96 -4.29
N LYS A 34 -11.33 -13.99 -3.82
CA LYS A 34 -11.24 -14.43 -2.43
C LYS A 34 -9.88 -15.07 -2.15
N VAL A 35 -9.20 -14.56 -1.16
CA VAL A 35 -7.91 -15.07 -0.69
C VAL A 35 -7.95 -15.22 0.81
N THR A 36 -7.48 -16.36 1.30
CA THR A 36 -7.08 -16.53 2.70
C THR A 36 -5.57 -16.40 2.77
N ASN A 37 -5.06 -15.53 3.63
CA ASN A 37 -3.63 -15.31 3.80
C ASN A 37 -3.26 -15.47 5.28
N THR A 38 -2.42 -16.44 5.59
CA THR A 38 -2.09 -16.84 6.98
C THR A 38 -0.60 -17.01 7.16
N ALA A 39 -0.10 -16.76 8.37
CA ALA A 39 1.31 -16.88 8.71
C ALA A 39 1.58 -17.94 9.76
N GLU A 40 2.65 -18.70 9.54
CA GLU A 40 3.21 -19.62 10.52
C GLU A 40 4.61 -19.17 10.94
N SER A 41 4.97 -19.41 12.21
CA SER A 41 6.29 -19.07 12.73
C SER A 41 7.01 -20.28 13.28
N THR A 42 8.23 -20.52 12.81
CA THR A 42 9.08 -21.62 13.27
C THR A 42 10.36 -21.07 13.90
N THR A 43 10.65 -21.49 15.14
CA THR A 43 11.94 -21.18 15.78
C THR A 43 12.95 -22.27 15.44
N GLN A 44 14.06 -21.89 14.82
CA GLN A 44 15.12 -22.80 14.42
C GLN A 44 16.03 -23.20 15.58
N LYS A 45 16.89 -24.22 15.37
CA LYS A 45 17.89 -24.69 16.37
C LYS A 45 18.87 -23.59 16.81
N ASN A 46 19.18 -22.64 15.92
CA ASN A 46 20.03 -21.48 16.18
C ASN A 46 19.30 -20.32 16.88
N LYS A 47 18.01 -20.50 17.28
CA LYS A 47 17.11 -19.52 17.89
C LYS A 47 16.70 -18.37 16.98
N SER A 48 16.99 -18.42 15.69
CA SER A 48 16.40 -17.53 14.72
C SER A 48 14.93 -17.90 14.47
N VAL A 49 14.14 -16.95 13.96
CA VAL A 49 12.73 -17.15 13.66
C VAL A 49 12.51 -17.04 12.15
N VAL A 50 11.83 -18.02 11.59
CA VAL A 50 11.29 -17.97 10.22
C VAL A 50 9.79 -17.81 10.34
N ARG A 51 9.25 -16.73 9.75
CA ARG A 51 7.81 -16.52 9.59
C ARG A 51 7.50 -16.66 8.11
N LEU A 52 6.61 -17.56 7.79
CA LEU A 52 6.21 -17.87 6.42
C LEU A 52 4.71 -17.64 6.27
N TRP A 53 4.35 -16.86 5.25
CA TRP A 53 2.97 -16.65 4.86
C TRP A 53 2.57 -17.62 3.75
N HIS A 54 1.31 -18.06 3.79
CA HIS A 54 0.68 -18.90 2.78
C HIS A 54 -0.65 -18.30 2.35
N VAL A 55 -0.95 -18.41 1.08
CA VAL A 55 -2.22 -18.01 0.51
C VAL A 55 -3.02 -19.23 0.08
N GLU A 56 -4.34 -19.12 0.18
CA GLU A 56 -5.30 -20.00 -0.48
C GLU A 56 -6.15 -19.14 -1.39
N THR A 57 -6.20 -19.46 -2.68
CA THR A 57 -6.92 -18.69 -3.71
C THR A 57 -8.01 -19.56 -4.36
N ALA A 58 -8.82 -18.95 -5.21
CA ALA A 58 -9.85 -19.65 -5.97
C ALA A 58 -9.29 -20.66 -6.99
N LEU A 59 -7.99 -20.61 -7.31
CA LEU A 59 -7.32 -21.50 -8.27
C LEU A 59 -6.16 -22.23 -7.61
N ASP A 60 -6.24 -23.56 -7.51
CA ASP A 60 -5.20 -24.41 -6.92
C ASP A 60 -3.83 -24.19 -7.59
N SER A 61 -3.77 -24.04 -8.90
CA SER A 61 -2.52 -23.83 -9.64
C SER A 61 -1.81 -22.53 -9.24
N VAL A 62 -2.57 -21.46 -9.01
CA VAL A 62 -2.01 -20.17 -8.52
C VAL A 62 -1.57 -20.31 -7.07
N THR A 63 -2.36 -20.95 -6.24
CA THR A 63 -2.03 -21.23 -4.83
C THR A 63 -0.72 -22.02 -4.73
N GLU A 64 -0.58 -23.11 -5.47
CA GLU A 64 0.62 -23.96 -5.48
C GLU A 64 1.87 -23.20 -5.95
N GLU A 65 1.76 -22.41 -7.03
CA GLU A 65 2.88 -21.66 -7.57
C GLU A 65 3.36 -20.59 -6.59
N ILE A 66 2.46 -19.78 -6.03
CA ILE A 66 2.81 -18.68 -5.13
C ILE A 66 3.38 -19.20 -3.81
N ASN A 67 2.74 -20.20 -3.19
CA ASN A 67 3.25 -20.82 -1.97
C ASN A 67 4.59 -21.53 -2.22
N GLY A 68 4.75 -22.21 -3.36
CA GLY A 68 6.00 -22.88 -3.73
C GLY A 68 7.20 -21.93 -3.81
N ILE A 69 7.01 -20.69 -4.30
CA ILE A 69 8.06 -19.66 -4.29
C ILE A 69 8.44 -19.31 -2.84
N ALA A 70 7.44 -19.04 -1.99
CA ALA A 70 7.67 -18.63 -0.61
C ALA A 70 8.33 -19.75 0.21
N GLU A 71 7.90 -20.98 0.07
CA GLU A 71 8.48 -22.17 0.71
C GLU A 71 9.93 -22.42 0.27
N ALA A 72 10.21 -22.30 -1.04
CA ALA A 72 11.56 -22.44 -1.56
C ALA A 72 12.51 -21.39 -0.96
N TRP A 73 12.08 -20.14 -0.86
CA TRP A 73 12.89 -19.09 -0.23
C TRP A 73 13.05 -19.29 1.28
N ALA A 74 12.03 -19.72 1.98
CA ALA A 74 12.14 -20.05 3.41
C ALA A 74 13.12 -21.21 3.66
N ALA A 75 13.12 -22.22 2.80
CA ALA A 75 14.02 -23.37 2.89
C ALA A 75 15.47 -23.00 2.53
N GLU A 76 15.69 -22.11 1.55
CA GLU A 76 17.01 -21.64 1.15
C GLU A 76 17.62 -20.69 2.18
N LEU A 77 16.88 -19.64 2.57
CA LEU A 77 17.41 -18.53 3.37
C LEU A 77 17.37 -18.80 4.88
N GLY A 78 16.43 -19.62 5.33
CA GLY A 78 16.24 -19.89 6.77
C GLY A 78 17.50 -20.45 7.45
N PRO A 79 18.17 -21.48 6.91
CA PRO A 79 19.39 -22.04 7.49
C PRO A 79 20.59 -21.07 7.56
N GLU A 80 20.61 -20.07 6.68
CA GLU A 80 21.68 -19.08 6.60
C GLU A 80 21.56 -17.94 7.62
N LEU A 81 20.46 -17.88 8.35
CA LEU A 81 20.23 -16.83 9.34
C LEU A 81 21.32 -16.82 10.42
N PRO A 82 21.86 -15.64 10.79
CA PRO A 82 22.81 -15.50 11.87
C PRO A 82 22.26 -16.07 13.18
N LYS A 83 23.13 -16.70 13.98
CA LYS A 83 22.74 -17.28 15.27
C LYS A 83 22.24 -16.19 16.22
N ALA A 84 21.00 -16.33 16.69
CA ALA A 84 20.47 -15.46 17.72
C ALA A 84 21.19 -15.71 19.05
N ASN A 85 21.56 -14.66 19.78
CA ASN A 85 22.19 -14.84 21.07
C ASN A 85 21.18 -14.86 22.25
N ASN A 86 21.62 -15.41 23.39
CA ASN A 86 20.77 -15.69 24.55
C ASN A 86 20.23 -14.45 25.28
N THR A 87 20.61 -13.22 24.88
CA THR A 87 20.26 -11.97 25.59
C THR A 87 18.95 -11.34 25.12
N GLY A 88 18.19 -11.98 24.22
CA GLY A 88 16.91 -11.50 23.71
C GLY A 88 16.97 -10.22 22.84
N LYS A 89 18.13 -9.56 22.78
CA LYS A 89 18.32 -8.31 22.01
C LYS A 89 18.89 -8.52 20.61
N LYS A 90 19.28 -9.74 20.25
CA LYS A 90 19.86 -10.10 18.96
C LYS A 90 19.03 -11.17 18.29
N ASN A 91 17.84 -10.80 17.83
CA ASN A 91 16.96 -11.71 17.12
C ASN A 91 17.29 -11.63 15.62
N SER A 92 17.63 -12.77 15.06
CA SER A 92 17.71 -12.99 13.64
C SER A 92 16.38 -13.53 13.16
N ARG A 93 15.82 -12.95 12.12
CA ARG A 93 14.49 -13.29 11.61
C ARG A 93 14.47 -13.25 10.10
N LEU A 94 13.79 -14.21 9.52
CA LEU A 94 13.35 -14.22 8.14
C LEU A 94 11.82 -14.13 8.12
N ASP A 95 11.30 -13.13 7.47
CA ASP A 95 9.89 -13.03 7.09
C ASP A 95 9.79 -13.29 5.59
N VAL A 96 9.06 -14.34 5.20
CA VAL A 96 8.66 -14.58 3.82
C VAL A 96 7.19 -14.28 3.73
N GLU A 97 6.86 -13.18 3.09
CA GLU A 97 5.53 -12.59 3.04
C GLU A 97 4.94 -12.71 1.64
N ILE A 98 3.64 -12.94 1.58
CA ILE A 98 2.88 -12.95 0.35
C ILE A 98 1.85 -11.82 0.47
N ARG A 99 2.00 -10.79 -0.34
CA ARG A 99 1.01 -9.73 -0.48
C ARG A 99 0.24 -9.93 -1.76
N TYR A 100 -0.99 -9.50 -1.77
CA TYR A 100 -1.81 -9.56 -2.95
C TYR A 100 -2.63 -8.29 -3.12
N SER A 101 -3.00 -8.01 -4.35
CA SER A 101 -3.90 -6.92 -4.71
C SER A 101 -4.77 -7.34 -5.88
N ARG A 102 -5.97 -6.81 -5.93
CA ARG A 102 -6.91 -7.07 -7.01
C ARG A 102 -7.11 -5.82 -7.86
N THR A 103 -7.36 -6.02 -9.13
CA THR A 103 -7.78 -4.96 -10.04
C THR A 103 -8.82 -5.50 -11.02
N GLY A 104 -9.76 -4.67 -11.40
CA GLY A 104 -10.88 -5.06 -12.23
C GLY A 104 -11.74 -6.13 -11.58
N LEU A 105 -12.20 -7.06 -12.41
CA LEU A 105 -13.12 -8.12 -11.99
C LEU A 105 -12.48 -9.50 -11.94
N ARG A 106 -11.24 -9.64 -12.43
CA ARG A 106 -10.61 -10.94 -12.57
C ARG A 106 -9.09 -10.97 -12.41
N TRP A 107 -8.40 -9.83 -12.42
CA TRP A 107 -6.95 -9.80 -12.27
C TRP A 107 -6.54 -9.69 -10.81
N MET A 108 -5.48 -10.41 -10.47
CA MET A 108 -4.88 -10.38 -9.13
C MET A 108 -3.36 -10.43 -9.25
N SER A 109 -2.71 -9.52 -8.58
CA SER A 109 -1.25 -9.48 -8.44
C SER A 109 -0.84 -10.03 -7.09
N PHE A 110 0.23 -10.83 -7.08
CA PHE A 110 0.90 -11.33 -5.89
C PHE A 110 2.32 -10.82 -5.87
N LEU A 111 2.78 -10.41 -4.71
CA LEU A 111 4.17 -10.06 -4.45
C LEU A 111 4.68 -10.96 -3.32
N VAL A 112 5.67 -11.79 -3.63
CA VAL A 112 6.38 -12.60 -2.64
C VAL A 112 7.64 -11.86 -2.26
N GLN A 113 7.84 -11.61 -0.97
CA GLN A 113 9.01 -10.92 -0.44
C GLN A 113 9.64 -11.69 0.71
N ALA A 114 10.94 -11.93 0.65
CA ALA A 114 11.73 -12.43 1.75
C ALA A 114 12.54 -11.30 2.36
N ARG A 115 12.42 -11.07 3.66
CA ARG A 115 13.13 -10.04 4.42
C ARG A 115 13.93 -10.66 5.55
N THR A 116 15.24 -10.54 5.50
CA THR A 116 16.12 -10.95 6.59
C THR A 116 16.42 -9.75 7.48
N THR A 117 16.11 -9.87 8.77
CA THR A 117 16.38 -8.83 9.76
C THR A 117 17.32 -9.34 10.85
N TYR A 118 18.22 -8.46 11.28
CA TYR A 118 19.10 -8.69 12.41
C TYR A 118 19.06 -7.45 13.32
N HIS A 119 18.72 -7.60 14.59
CA HIS A 119 18.51 -6.49 15.52
C HIS A 119 17.45 -5.47 15.07
N GLN A 120 16.39 -5.90 14.39
CA GLN A 120 15.37 -5.06 13.79
C GLN A 120 15.85 -4.19 12.62
N GLU A 121 17.11 -4.35 12.18
CA GLU A 121 17.58 -3.74 10.95
C GLU A 121 17.46 -4.75 9.80
N LEU A 122 16.92 -4.32 8.68
CA LEU A 122 16.84 -5.11 7.45
C LEU A 122 18.25 -5.27 6.89
N THR A 123 18.66 -6.50 6.63
CA THR A 123 20.01 -6.85 6.17
C THR A 123 20.05 -7.43 4.77
N ALA A 124 18.95 -7.98 4.29
CA ALA A 124 18.77 -8.44 2.93
C ALA A 124 17.29 -8.58 2.59
N GLN A 125 16.97 -8.46 1.32
CA GLN A 125 15.64 -8.73 0.81
C GLN A 125 15.68 -9.39 -0.57
N ARG A 126 14.57 -10.07 -0.88
CA ARG A 126 14.32 -10.64 -2.21
C ARG A 126 12.84 -10.41 -2.53
N VAL A 127 12.51 -10.07 -3.76
CA VAL A 127 11.15 -9.82 -4.21
C VAL A 127 10.92 -10.48 -5.56
N THR A 128 9.71 -10.99 -5.79
CA THR A 128 9.20 -11.34 -7.11
C THR A 128 7.69 -11.14 -7.14
N THR A 129 7.16 -10.88 -8.32
CA THR A 129 5.74 -10.63 -8.52
C THR A 129 5.14 -11.58 -9.56
N ARG A 130 3.84 -11.81 -9.44
CA ARG A 130 3.06 -12.58 -10.41
C ARG A 130 1.68 -11.96 -10.50
N THR A 131 1.24 -11.66 -11.71
CA THR A 131 -0.14 -11.22 -11.96
C THR A 131 -0.86 -12.30 -12.75
N TYR A 132 -2.08 -12.63 -12.33
CA TYR A 132 -2.90 -13.67 -12.95
C TYR A 132 -4.29 -13.15 -13.29
N ASP A 133 -4.82 -13.71 -14.34
CA ASP A 133 -6.25 -13.77 -14.60
C ASP A 133 -6.83 -14.90 -13.75
N MET A 134 -7.61 -14.59 -12.74
CA MET A 134 -8.16 -15.55 -11.77
C MET A 134 -9.34 -16.37 -12.31
N ILE A 135 -9.69 -16.20 -13.58
CA ILE A 135 -10.67 -17.05 -14.27
C ILE A 135 -9.97 -18.13 -15.07
N THR A 136 -8.88 -17.81 -15.76
CA THR A 136 -8.14 -18.74 -16.63
C THR A 136 -6.93 -19.35 -15.95
N GLY A 137 -6.35 -18.69 -14.95
CA GLY A 137 -5.08 -19.05 -14.32
C GLY A 137 -3.86 -18.65 -15.16
N GLU A 138 -4.05 -17.92 -16.26
CA GLU A 138 -2.97 -17.43 -17.11
C GLU A 138 -2.27 -16.23 -16.47
N ARG A 139 -0.96 -16.13 -16.67
CA ARG A 139 -0.21 -14.96 -16.25
C ARG A 139 -0.53 -13.76 -17.12
N VAL A 140 -0.52 -12.58 -16.51
CA VAL A 140 -0.68 -11.29 -17.18
C VAL A 140 0.65 -10.57 -17.16
N THR A 141 1.10 -10.10 -18.30
CA THR A 141 2.37 -9.38 -18.51
C THR A 141 2.14 -7.90 -18.81
N LEU A 142 3.16 -7.06 -18.63
CA LEU A 142 3.07 -5.64 -19.00
C LEU A 142 2.79 -5.45 -20.50
N ARG A 143 3.27 -6.35 -21.38
CA ARG A 143 2.99 -6.31 -22.82
C ARG A 143 1.55 -6.59 -23.18
N GLU A 144 0.83 -7.36 -22.37
CA GLU A 144 -0.60 -7.61 -22.58
C GLU A 144 -1.45 -6.45 -22.04
N ILE A 145 -0.95 -5.71 -21.07
CA ILE A 145 -1.62 -4.53 -20.52
C ILE A 145 -1.42 -3.31 -21.42
N PHE A 146 -0.21 -3.15 -21.99
CA PHE A 146 0.18 -1.97 -22.77
C PHE A 146 0.71 -2.37 -24.14
N ASP A 147 -0.02 -1.99 -25.18
CA ASP A 147 0.29 -2.29 -26.59
C ASP A 147 0.85 -1.08 -27.37
N GLU A 148 0.79 0.13 -26.79
CA GLU A 148 1.32 1.35 -27.39
C GLU A 148 2.83 1.54 -27.10
N GLU A 149 3.62 1.79 -28.15
CA GLU A 149 5.08 1.97 -28.03
C GLU A 149 5.44 3.19 -27.16
N ALA A 150 4.61 4.24 -27.17
CA ALA A 150 4.82 5.43 -26.37
C ALA A 150 4.80 5.18 -24.86
N PHE A 151 4.08 4.15 -24.39
CA PHE A 151 4.09 3.75 -22.98
C PHE A 151 5.50 3.44 -22.49
N TRP A 152 6.28 2.71 -23.26
CA TRP A 152 7.61 2.26 -22.83
C TRP A 152 8.61 3.42 -22.71
N THR A 153 8.48 4.43 -23.54
CA THR A 153 9.28 5.67 -23.43
C THR A 153 8.92 6.43 -22.15
N LEU A 154 7.62 6.55 -21.87
CA LEU A 154 7.14 7.14 -20.61
C LEU A 154 7.59 6.35 -19.40
N LEU A 155 7.52 5.02 -19.47
CA LEU A 155 7.94 4.13 -18.37
C LEU A 155 9.44 4.25 -18.09
N GLU A 156 10.28 4.27 -19.13
CA GLU A 156 11.72 4.50 -18.99
C GLU A 156 12.02 5.82 -18.26
N GLU A 157 11.42 6.92 -18.71
CA GLU A 157 11.61 8.23 -18.09
C GLU A 157 11.17 8.23 -16.63
N ARG A 158 10.00 7.64 -16.33
CA ARG A 158 9.46 7.54 -14.97
C ARG A 158 10.35 6.69 -14.06
N VAL A 159 10.81 5.53 -14.52
CA VAL A 159 11.74 4.65 -13.79
C VAL A 159 13.03 5.40 -13.50
N ARG A 160 13.66 5.98 -14.52
CA ARG A 160 14.92 6.72 -14.40
C ARG A 160 14.80 7.86 -13.38
N THR A 161 13.79 8.69 -13.51
CA THR A 161 13.58 9.85 -12.63
C THR A 161 13.29 9.41 -11.20
N THR A 162 12.33 8.52 -11.02
CA THR A 162 11.91 8.09 -9.69
C THR A 162 13.05 7.41 -8.93
N LEU A 163 13.75 6.47 -9.58
CA LEU A 163 14.83 5.74 -8.92
C LEU A 163 16.06 6.63 -8.62
N THR A 164 16.30 7.68 -9.41
CA THR A 164 17.37 8.66 -9.14
C THR A 164 17.03 9.55 -7.94
N ASP A 165 15.76 9.84 -7.70
CA ASP A 165 15.31 10.74 -6.63
C ASP A 165 15.23 10.07 -5.25
N TYR A 166 15.42 8.74 -5.19
CA TYR A 166 15.63 8.07 -3.90
C TYR A 166 16.96 8.53 -3.30
N TRP A 167 16.97 8.76 -1.99
CA TRP A 167 18.12 9.32 -1.26
C TRP A 167 18.74 10.55 -1.96
N PRO A 168 18.09 11.72 -1.92
CA PRO A 168 18.49 12.90 -2.69
C PRO A 168 19.93 13.38 -2.49
N ASP A 169 20.58 12.98 -1.39
CA ASP A 169 21.97 13.31 -1.07
C ASP A 169 22.96 12.22 -1.58
N GLU A 170 22.50 11.15 -2.21
CA GLU A 170 23.30 10.04 -2.74
C GLU A 170 23.13 9.91 -4.28
N LYS A 171 24.05 9.21 -4.92
CA LYS A 171 23.93 8.91 -6.34
C LYS A 171 23.69 7.41 -6.53
N PRO A 172 22.75 7.02 -7.40
CA PRO A 172 22.58 5.62 -7.76
C PRO A 172 23.79 5.10 -8.54
N ASP A 173 23.97 3.78 -8.52
CA ASP A 173 24.86 3.11 -9.48
C ASP A 173 24.36 3.37 -10.90
N SER A 174 25.18 4.07 -11.69
CA SER A 174 24.79 4.54 -13.03
C SER A 174 24.69 3.41 -14.04
N GLU A 175 25.53 2.38 -13.94
CA GLU A 175 25.52 1.23 -14.86
C GLU A 175 24.28 0.36 -14.59
N ALA A 176 24.00 0.09 -13.31
CA ALA A 176 22.81 -0.62 -12.91
C ALA A 176 21.51 0.14 -13.29
N LEU A 177 21.48 1.46 -13.12
CA LEU A 177 20.34 2.29 -13.53
C LEU A 177 20.09 2.22 -15.05
N GLU A 178 21.14 2.34 -15.85
CA GLU A 178 21.01 2.19 -17.30
C GLU A 178 20.52 0.79 -17.70
N ALA A 179 20.98 -0.27 -17.01
CA ALA A 179 20.50 -1.61 -17.24
C ALA A 179 19.02 -1.79 -16.91
N LEU A 180 18.52 -1.21 -15.81
CA LEU A 180 17.10 -1.24 -15.43
C LEU A 180 16.20 -0.46 -16.40
N CYS A 181 16.73 0.56 -17.06
CA CYS A 181 16.02 1.38 -18.03
C CYS A 181 16.00 0.77 -19.45
N GLN A 182 16.70 -0.35 -19.70
CA GLN A 182 16.65 -1.03 -20.99
C GLN A 182 15.24 -1.58 -21.25
N ARG A 183 14.77 -1.50 -22.48
CA ARG A 183 13.44 -1.99 -22.89
C ARG A 183 13.14 -3.40 -22.40
N SER A 184 14.06 -4.34 -22.59
CA SER A 184 13.92 -5.73 -22.16
C SER A 184 13.78 -5.87 -20.64
N ALA A 185 14.49 -5.04 -19.86
CA ALA A 185 14.38 -5.03 -18.41
C ALA A 185 13.05 -4.44 -17.92
N LEU A 186 12.53 -3.43 -18.62
CA LEU A 186 11.23 -2.84 -18.32
C LEU A 186 10.09 -3.81 -18.59
N GLU A 187 10.16 -4.58 -19.67
CA GLU A 187 9.16 -5.60 -20.02
C GLU A 187 9.08 -6.75 -19.03
N GLU A 188 10.20 -7.09 -18.41
CA GLU A 188 10.35 -8.16 -17.40
C GLU A 188 10.36 -7.61 -15.96
N ALA A 189 10.05 -6.33 -15.78
CA ALA A 189 10.09 -5.71 -14.45
C ALA A 189 9.07 -6.37 -13.51
N GLU A 190 9.46 -6.49 -12.24
CA GLU A 190 8.57 -6.95 -11.18
C GLU A 190 7.51 -5.89 -10.92
N PHE A 191 6.24 -6.22 -11.12
CA PHE A 191 5.15 -5.27 -10.99
C PHE A 191 3.93 -5.83 -10.28
N THR A 192 3.11 -4.94 -9.72
CA THR A 192 1.77 -5.24 -9.20
C THR A 192 0.77 -4.20 -9.70
N LEU A 193 -0.46 -4.66 -9.91
CA LEU A 193 -1.61 -3.80 -10.20
C LEU A 193 -2.42 -3.60 -8.91
N HIS A 194 -2.79 -2.38 -8.66
CA HIS A 194 -3.59 -2.00 -7.50
C HIS A 194 -4.90 -1.31 -7.93
N GLY A 195 -5.65 -0.81 -6.95
CA GLY A 195 -6.93 -0.16 -7.23
C GLY A 195 -6.85 0.96 -8.24
N MET A 196 -5.83 1.82 -8.18
CA MET A 196 -5.68 2.96 -9.08
C MET A 196 -4.26 3.12 -9.62
N SER A 197 -3.40 2.11 -9.50
CA SER A 197 -1.99 2.23 -9.89
C SER A 197 -1.37 0.92 -10.39
N LEU A 198 -0.43 1.07 -11.32
CA LEU A 198 0.64 0.13 -11.62
C LEU A 198 1.84 0.52 -10.74
N VAL A 199 2.45 -0.44 -10.06
CA VAL A 199 3.65 -0.25 -9.25
C VAL A 199 4.72 -1.23 -9.67
N LEU A 200 5.91 -0.71 -10.03
CA LEU A 200 7.10 -1.52 -10.28
C LEU A 200 7.96 -1.54 -9.00
N HIS A 201 8.60 -2.68 -8.73
CA HIS A 201 9.31 -2.94 -7.48
C HIS A 201 10.79 -3.22 -7.72
N TYR A 202 11.67 -2.47 -7.07
CA TYR A 202 13.12 -2.59 -7.19
C TYR A 202 13.78 -2.67 -5.81
N PRO A 203 14.51 -3.75 -5.47
CA PRO A 203 15.34 -3.76 -4.27
C PRO A 203 16.37 -2.62 -4.31
N ALA A 204 16.42 -1.83 -3.24
CA ALA A 204 17.28 -0.64 -3.20
C ALA A 204 18.76 -0.96 -3.37
N GLU A 205 19.21 -2.11 -2.89
CA GLU A 205 20.59 -2.55 -2.97
C GLU A 205 21.15 -2.67 -4.40
N ILE A 206 20.29 -2.73 -5.42
CA ILE A 206 20.70 -2.74 -6.83
C ILE A 206 21.35 -1.40 -7.21
N LEU A 207 20.78 -0.29 -6.74
CA LEU A 207 21.26 1.07 -7.06
C LEU A 207 21.99 1.73 -5.89
N TYR A 208 21.63 1.37 -4.66
CA TYR A 208 22.11 1.97 -3.43
C TYR A 208 22.52 0.86 -2.45
N PRO A 209 23.74 0.28 -2.57
CA PRO A 209 24.14 -0.94 -1.85
C PRO A 209 24.11 -0.86 -0.32
N LYS A 210 23.99 0.34 0.25
CA LYS A 210 23.91 0.55 1.71
C LYS A 210 22.47 0.55 2.25
N HIS A 211 21.48 0.54 1.35
CA HIS A 211 20.08 0.63 1.70
C HIS A 211 19.36 -0.68 1.41
N HIS A 212 18.56 -1.11 2.34
CA HIS A 212 17.74 -2.31 2.25
C HIS A 212 16.28 -1.92 2.47
N THR A 213 15.60 -1.52 1.41
CA THR A 213 14.16 -1.22 1.35
C THR A 213 13.69 -1.46 -0.08
N LEU A 214 12.40 -1.50 -0.29
CA LEU A 214 11.85 -1.62 -1.64
C LEU A 214 11.65 -0.22 -2.23
N MET A 215 12.27 0.05 -3.37
CA MET A 215 11.97 1.24 -4.17
C MET A 215 10.78 0.93 -5.07
N GLU A 216 9.85 1.86 -5.15
CA GLU A 216 8.63 1.71 -5.94
C GLU A 216 8.53 2.81 -6.98
N VAL A 217 8.17 2.42 -8.21
CA VAL A 217 7.83 3.34 -9.28
C VAL A 217 6.33 3.22 -9.55
N THR A 218 5.57 4.21 -9.12
CA THR A 218 4.12 4.24 -9.22
C THR A 218 3.67 5.06 -10.42
N LEU A 219 2.78 4.48 -11.24
CA LEU A 219 2.06 5.16 -12.31
C LEU A 219 0.56 5.01 -12.03
N PHE A 220 -0.14 6.13 -11.92
CA PHE A 220 -1.59 6.10 -11.72
C PHE A 220 -2.32 5.86 -13.02
N TYR A 221 -3.39 5.07 -13.00
CA TYR A 221 -4.12 4.73 -14.22
C TYR A 221 -4.59 5.92 -15.06
N PRO A 222 -5.06 7.05 -14.49
CA PRO A 222 -5.40 8.22 -15.30
C PRO A 222 -4.25 8.75 -16.16
N GLU A 223 -2.99 8.57 -15.74
CA GLU A 223 -1.80 9.03 -16.46
C GLU A 223 -1.41 8.11 -17.63
N ILE A 224 -1.74 6.82 -17.55
CA ILE A 224 -1.26 5.79 -18.48
C ILE A 224 -2.38 5.08 -19.24
N ARG A 225 -3.62 5.49 -19.02
CA ARG A 225 -4.82 4.81 -19.55
C ARG A 225 -4.88 4.84 -21.08
N GLU A 226 -4.39 5.88 -21.71
CA GLU A 226 -4.36 6.02 -23.17
C GLU A 226 -3.42 5.03 -23.88
N TYR A 227 -2.47 4.45 -23.14
CA TYR A 227 -1.49 3.48 -23.67
C TYR A 227 -1.90 2.02 -23.44
N MET A 228 -3.05 1.78 -22.78
CA MET A 228 -3.50 0.43 -22.45
C MET A 228 -4.15 -0.26 -23.65
N SER A 229 -3.94 -1.55 -23.76
CA SER A 229 -4.72 -2.43 -24.60
C SER A 229 -6.21 -2.40 -24.19
N GLU A 230 -7.12 -2.86 -25.05
CA GLU A 230 -8.55 -2.97 -24.72
C GLU A 230 -8.79 -3.78 -23.45
N GLN A 231 -8.05 -4.89 -23.28
CA GLN A 231 -8.12 -5.71 -22.08
C GLN A 231 -7.55 -5.00 -20.86
N GLY A 232 -6.37 -4.38 -20.98
CA GLY A 232 -5.75 -3.61 -19.94
C GLY A 232 -6.66 -2.50 -19.41
N TYR A 233 -7.26 -1.74 -20.32
CA TYR A 233 -8.23 -0.70 -20.00
C TYR A 233 -9.42 -1.24 -19.20
N ARG A 234 -10.05 -2.32 -19.68
CA ARG A 234 -11.23 -2.92 -19.03
C ARG A 234 -10.92 -3.43 -17.63
N GLU A 235 -9.81 -4.14 -17.46
CA GLU A 235 -9.48 -4.76 -16.18
C GLU A 235 -8.86 -3.76 -15.16
N THR A 236 -8.53 -2.53 -15.58
CA THR A 236 -8.09 -1.46 -14.68
C THR A 236 -9.17 -0.40 -14.42
N ASP A 237 -10.38 -0.55 -15.01
CA ASP A 237 -11.49 0.38 -14.85
C ASP A 237 -12.25 0.19 -13.53
N ASN A 238 -11.50 0.18 -12.42
CA ASN A 238 -12.04 -0.10 -11.08
C ASN A 238 -13.17 0.85 -10.65
N LEU A 239 -13.13 2.11 -11.10
CA LEU A 239 -14.15 3.12 -10.75
C LEU A 239 -15.54 2.80 -11.33
N SER A 240 -15.60 2.02 -12.41
CA SER A 240 -16.87 1.52 -12.95
C SER A 240 -17.47 0.44 -12.06
N TYR A 241 -16.66 -0.28 -11.29
CA TYR A 241 -17.09 -1.45 -10.51
C TYR A 241 -17.22 -1.17 -9.02
N TYR A 242 -16.38 -0.29 -8.45
CA TYR A 242 -16.26 -0.11 -7.02
C TYR A 242 -16.41 1.36 -6.61
N ASN A 243 -16.98 1.58 -5.43
CA ASN A 243 -16.77 2.81 -4.69
C ASN A 243 -15.37 2.82 -4.09
N THR A 244 -14.88 3.97 -3.68
CA THR A 244 -13.53 4.13 -3.13
C THR A 244 -13.53 4.80 -1.77
N CYS A 245 -12.55 4.49 -0.95
CA CYS A 245 -12.26 5.20 0.30
C CYS A 245 -10.79 5.04 0.65
N ALA A 246 -10.27 5.88 1.55
CA ALA A 246 -8.95 5.69 2.11
C ALA A 246 -9.02 5.29 3.58
N LEU A 247 -8.37 4.18 3.95
CA LEU A 247 -8.18 3.80 5.34
C LEU A 247 -6.87 4.42 5.84
N THR A 248 -6.91 5.16 6.95
CA THR A 248 -5.76 5.91 7.44
C THR A 248 -5.53 5.70 8.92
N PHE A 249 -4.24 5.70 9.34
CA PHE A 249 -3.82 5.45 10.70
C PHE A 249 -2.91 6.57 11.22
N ASP A 250 -3.25 7.15 12.37
CA ASP A 250 -2.49 8.21 13.02
C ASP A 250 -1.73 7.71 14.25
N ASP A 251 -0.78 8.51 14.74
CA ASP A 251 -0.05 8.40 16.00
C ASP A 251 1.08 7.36 16.05
N GLY A 252 1.17 6.46 15.08
CA GLY A 252 2.24 5.46 15.03
C GLY A 252 3.64 6.02 14.74
N PRO A 253 4.63 5.14 14.66
CA PRO A 253 4.61 3.71 14.92
C PRO A 253 4.52 3.33 16.41
N SER A 254 3.94 2.16 16.68
CA SER A 254 3.92 1.53 18.01
C SER A 254 4.44 0.11 17.91
N SER A 255 5.42 -0.27 18.73
CA SER A 255 5.98 -1.63 18.71
C SER A 255 4.98 -2.73 19.07
N SER A 256 3.87 -2.39 19.73
CA SER A 256 2.87 -3.35 20.22
C SER A 256 1.61 -3.44 19.34
N VAL A 257 1.31 -2.42 18.55
CA VAL A 257 0.04 -2.37 17.77
C VAL A 257 0.30 -2.28 16.27
N THR A 258 1.17 -1.38 15.81
CA THR A 258 1.46 -1.20 14.38
C THR A 258 1.79 -2.52 13.66
N PRO A 259 2.61 -3.46 14.20
CA PRO A 259 2.86 -4.75 13.53
C PRO A 259 1.59 -5.54 13.25
N ASN A 260 0.64 -5.55 14.20
CA ASN A 260 -0.60 -6.30 14.07
C ASN A 260 -1.60 -5.61 13.11
N VAL A 261 -1.53 -4.27 12.96
CA VAL A 261 -2.29 -3.54 11.94
C VAL A 261 -1.74 -3.88 10.55
N LEU A 262 -0.41 -3.88 10.38
CA LEU A 262 0.24 -4.29 9.12
C LEU A 262 -0.08 -5.76 8.78
N ASP A 263 -0.09 -6.66 9.76
CA ASP A 263 -0.51 -8.05 9.56
C ASP A 263 -1.98 -8.13 9.11
N ALA A 264 -2.89 -7.34 9.72
CA ALA A 264 -4.30 -7.31 9.34
C ALA A 264 -4.50 -6.80 7.89
N LEU A 265 -3.72 -5.82 7.46
CA LEU A 265 -3.72 -5.32 6.08
C LEU A 265 -3.17 -6.38 5.11
N MET A 266 -2.12 -7.11 5.49
CA MET A 266 -1.56 -8.21 4.69
C MET A 266 -2.54 -9.38 4.54
N GLU A 267 -3.23 -9.76 5.62
CA GLU A 267 -4.27 -10.80 5.61
C GLU A 267 -5.41 -10.48 4.63
N THR A 268 -5.72 -9.21 4.45
CA THR A 268 -6.87 -8.75 3.65
C THR A 268 -6.49 -8.17 2.28
N GLY A 269 -5.18 -8.08 1.98
CA GLY A 269 -4.69 -7.49 0.72
C GLY A 269 -4.98 -6.00 0.55
N ALA A 270 -5.37 -5.31 1.61
CA ALA A 270 -5.74 -3.89 1.55
C ALA A 270 -4.51 -2.99 1.71
N ARG A 271 -4.54 -1.84 1.05
CA ARG A 271 -3.56 -0.75 1.23
C ARG A 271 -4.15 0.36 2.08
N ALA A 272 -3.27 1.09 2.77
CA ALA A 272 -3.66 2.16 3.69
C ALA A 272 -2.63 3.29 3.68
N THR A 273 -2.92 4.38 4.41
CA THR A 273 -1.96 5.46 4.63
C THR A 273 -1.67 5.62 6.13
N PHE A 274 -0.39 5.63 6.49
CA PHE A 274 0.08 5.82 7.86
C PHE A 274 0.63 7.24 8.05
N PHE A 275 0.00 8.01 8.92
CA PHE A 275 0.48 9.32 9.37
C PHE A 275 1.35 9.14 10.61
N VAL A 276 2.67 9.11 10.41
CA VAL A 276 3.62 8.75 11.46
C VAL A 276 4.18 9.97 12.19
N ILE A 277 4.42 9.85 13.50
CA ILE A 277 5.04 10.88 14.31
C ILE A 277 6.55 10.89 14.08
N GLY A 278 7.08 11.99 13.56
CA GLY A 278 8.45 12.09 13.07
C GLY A 278 9.52 11.71 14.10
N ASN A 279 9.36 12.08 15.38
CA ASN A 279 10.34 11.75 16.42
C ASN A 279 10.34 10.26 16.85
N ARG A 280 9.39 9.46 16.34
CA ARG A 280 9.34 8.00 16.54
C ARG A 280 9.99 7.23 15.41
N VAL A 281 10.19 7.85 14.24
CA VAL A 281 10.68 7.16 13.04
C VAL A 281 12.05 6.51 13.26
N ASP A 282 13.00 7.19 13.88
CA ASP A 282 14.35 6.62 14.13
C ASP A 282 14.31 5.41 15.07
N GLU A 283 13.46 5.44 16.11
CA GLU A 283 13.32 4.33 17.08
C GLU A 283 12.62 3.10 16.46
N TYR A 284 11.60 3.36 15.65
CA TYR A 284 10.78 2.29 15.03
C TYR A 284 10.97 2.23 13.51
N ARG A 285 12.17 2.52 13.01
CA ARG A 285 12.48 2.59 11.58
C ARG A 285 12.05 1.34 10.83
N TYR A 286 12.24 0.18 11.43
CA TYR A 286 11.84 -1.10 10.85
C TYR A 286 10.33 -1.20 10.56
N LEU A 287 9.46 -0.56 11.38
CA LEU A 287 8.02 -0.52 11.15
C LEU A 287 7.64 0.47 10.05
N VAL A 288 8.33 1.62 9.99
CA VAL A 288 8.11 2.60 8.91
C VAL A 288 8.53 2.00 7.57
N ARG A 289 9.68 1.31 7.52
CA ARG A 289 10.11 0.56 6.33
C ARG A 289 9.12 -0.52 5.98
N ARG A 290 8.67 -1.31 6.94
CA ARG A 290 7.69 -2.35 6.71
C ARG A 290 6.40 -1.77 6.12
N ALA A 291 5.86 -0.69 6.69
CA ALA A 291 4.66 -0.04 6.15
C ALA A 291 4.86 0.42 4.69
N HIS A 292 6.02 1.01 4.38
CA HIS A 292 6.38 1.40 3.01
C HIS A 292 6.53 0.18 2.10
N ASP A 293 7.39 -0.79 2.49
CA ASP A 293 7.70 -1.96 1.68
C ASP A 293 6.48 -2.90 1.51
N ASP A 294 5.48 -2.81 2.40
CA ASP A 294 4.19 -3.49 2.27
C ASP A 294 3.23 -2.74 1.31
N GLY A 295 3.68 -1.64 0.68
CA GLY A 295 2.93 -0.88 -0.33
C GLY A 295 1.94 0.12 0.26
N HIS A 296 2.05 0.45 1.55
CA HIS A 296 1.24 1.51 2.16
C HIS A 296 1.89 2.87 1.96
N ALA A 297 1.08 3.93 1.83
CA ALA A 297 1.61 5.28 1.85
C ALA A 297 2.03 5.67 3.28
N VAL A 298 3.17 6.34 3.40
CA VAL A 298 3.66 6.86 4.68
C VAL A 298 3.76 8.38 4.61
N ALA A 299 3.11 9.05 5.55
CA ALA A 299 2.97 10.50 5.60
C ALA A 299 3.33 11.06 6.97
N SER A 300 3.31 12.38 7.10
CA SER A 300 3.66 13.07 8.34
C SER A 300 2.46 13.20 9.30
N HIS A 301 2.68 12.94 10.60
CA HIS A 301 1.81 13.38 11.69
C HIS A 301 2.55 14.38 12.59
N ASN A 302 3.21 15.37 11.96
CA ASN A 302 4.14 16.29 12.59
C ASN A 302 5.38 15.62 13.24
N TRP A 303 6.21 16.44 13.88
CA TRP A 303 7.39 15.93 14.60
C TRP A 303 7.03 15.22 15.90
N HIS A 304 6.02 15.71 16.61
CA HIS A 304 5.48 15.13 17.85
C HIS A 304 3.99 15.48 17.97
N HIS A 305 3.22 14.68 18.71
CA HIS A 305 1.79 14.89 18.94
C HIS A 305 1.52 16.07 19.90
N GLY A 306 2.06 17.24 19.56
CA GLY A 306 1.95 18.45 20.36
C GLY A 306 0.91 19.44 19.82
N ASN A 307 0.54 20.40 20.66
CA ASN A 307 -0.34 21.49 20.23
C ASN A 307 0.46 22.51 19.40
N VAL A 308 0.27 22.49 18.07
CA VAL A 308 0.94 23.39 17.11
C VAL A 308 0.72 24.88 17.42
N ASN A 309 -0.38 25.24 18.11
CA ASN A 309 -0.65 26.61 18.51
C ASN A 309 0.34 27.16 19.57
N LYS A 310 1.04 26.27 20.25
CA LYS A 310 2.10 26.62 21.23
C LYS A 310 3.50 26.69 20.60
N SER A 311 3.64 26.35 19.34
CA SER A 311 4.92 26.37 18.63
C SER A 311 5.21 27.73 18.01
N SER A 312 6.50 28.12 17.93
CA SER A 312 6.91 29.31 17.19
C SER A 312 6.74 29.11 15.68
N ASP A 313 6.58 30.20 14.93
CA ASP A 313 6.47 30.14 13.45
C ASP A 313 7.70 29.51 12.81
N SER A 314 8.90 29.83 13.34
CA SER A 314 10.14 29.24 12.83
C SER A 314 10.22 27.74 13.06
N ALA A 315 9.76 27.24 14.21
CA ALA A 315 9.68 25.81 14.50
C ALA A 315 8.71 25.10 13.54
N LEU A 316 7.54 25.70 13.26
CA LEU A 316 6.59 25.14 12.32
C LEU A 316 7.14 25.10 10.89
N ARG A 317 7.75 26.21 10.41
CA ARG A 317 8.36 26.24 9.05
C ARG A 317 9.53 25.27 8.87
N SER A 318 10.23 24.92 9.94
CA SER A 318 11.34 23.96 9.90
C SER A 318 10.88 22.50 9.97
N MET A 319 9.61 22.24 10.26
CA MET A 319 9.08 20.91 10.50
C MET A 319 9.17 19.98 9.28
N PRO A 320 8.81 20.40 8.04
CA PRO A 320 8.95 19.56 6.85
C PRO A 320 10.39 19.06 6.68
N LYS A 321 11.37 19.93 6.76
CA LYS A 321 12.78 19.53 6.66
C LYS A 321 13.19 18.53 7.75
N LYS A 322 12.68 18.72 8.97
CA LYS A 322 13.01 17.84 10.10
C LYS A 322 12.39 16.46 9.94
N VAL A 323 11.14 16.37 9.53
CA VAL A 323 10.45 15.10 9.29
C VAL A 323 11.06 14.41 8.07
N ASN A 324 11.24 15.11 6.95
CA ASN A 324 11.80 14.53 5.73
C ASN A 324 13.21 13.96 5.94
N LYS A 325 14.02 14.57 6.81
CA LYS A 325 15.35 14.01 7.13
C LYS A 325 15.28 12.59 7.71
N VAL A 326 14.33 12.30 8.61
CA VAL A 326 14.19 10.96 9.19
C VAL A 326 13.47 10.01 8.25
N MET A 327 12.54 10.50 7.40
CA MET A 327 11.84 9.71 6.40
C MET A 327 12.77 9.27 5.28
N ILE A 328 13.56 10.17 4.70
CA ILE A 328 14.58 9.84 3.68
C ILE A 328 15.56 8.79 4.23
N LYS A 329 16.00 8.94 5.49
CA LYS A 329 16.85 7.93 6.13
C LYS A 329 16.16 6.58 6.31
N ALA A 330 14.84 6.55 6.51
CA ALA A 330 14.07 5.32 6.73
C ALA A 330 13.69 4.62 5.42
N ILE A 331 13.15 5.36 4.44
CA ILE A 331 12.52 4.82 3.22
C ILE A 331 13.03 5.45 1.91
N GLY A 332 14.04 6.33 1.97
CA GLY A 332 14.69 6.92 0.78
C GLY A 332 13.98 8.14 0.20
N ILE A 333 12.73 8.41 0.54
CA ILE A 333 11.92 9.49 -0.05
C ILE A 333 11.35 10.43 1.02
N PRO A 334 11.11 11.71 0.68
CA PRO A 334 10.40 12.65 1.55
C PRO A 334 8.89 12.35 1.58
N VAL A 335 8.21 12.76 2.65
CA VAL A 335 6.75 12.77 2.68
C VAL A 335 6.20 14.03 1.98
N ARG A 336 5.04 13.89 1.34
CA ARG A 336 4.43 14.94 0.53
C ARG A 336 3.31 15.71 1.22
N TYR A 337 2.69 15.11 2.25
CA TYR A 337 1.56 15.70 2.97
C TYR A 337 1.61 15.37 4.45
N ASP A 338 0.81 16.11 5.22
CA ASP A 338 0.76 16.05 6.68
C ASP A 338 -0.68 15.96 7.18
N ARG A 339 -0.87 15.31 8.30
CA ARG A 339 -2.10 15.42 9.09
C ARG A 339 -1.76 16.00 10.45
N VAL A 340 -2.29 17.20 10.72
CA VAL A 340 -1.95 17.93 11.95
C VAL A 340 -2.66 17.29 13.16
N PRO A 341 -1.94 16.96 14.25
CA PRO A 341 -2.54 16.40 15.45
C PRO A 341 -3.80 17.12 15.94
N GLY A 342 -4.89 16.34 16.09
CA GLY A 342 -6.19 16.86 16.51
C GLY A 342 -6.83 17.83 15.53
N GLY A 343 -6.47 17.79 14.24
CA GLY A 343 -7.06 18.63 13.20
C GLY A 343 -6.76 20.13 13.31
N ARG A 344 -5.68 20.52 13.99
CA ARG A 344 -5.36 21.95 14.28
C ARG A 344 -4.57 22.63 13.15
N TYR A 345 -4.90 22.34 11.90
CA TYR A 345 -4.23 22.85 10.70
C TYR A 345 -4.31 24.37 10.46
N PRO A 346 -5.29 25.16 10.96
CA PRO A 346 -5.37 26.60 10.64
C PRO A 346 -4.08 27.36 10.95
N ARG A 347 -3.41 26.98 12.05
CA ARG A 347 -2.11 27.54 12.42
C ARG A 347 -1.02 27.25 11.39
N MET A 348 -1.02 26.02 10.83
CA MET A 348 -0.04 25.58 9.83
C MET A 348 -0.20 26.35 8.52
N ILE A 349 -1.44 26.55 8.08
CA ILE A 349 -1.77 27.35 6.89
C ILE A 349 -1.37 28.81 7.07
N LYS A 350 -1.74 29.41 8.22
CA LYS A 350 -1.38 30.80 8.54
C LYS A 350 0.13 31.04 8.49
N VAL A 351 0.92 30.07 8.95
CA VAL A 351 2.38 30.12 8.94
C VAL A 351 2.98 29.78 7.57
N LYS A 352 2.19 29.22 6.66
CA LYS A 352 2.62 28.73 5.34
C LYS A 352 3.76 27.72 5.46
N VAL A 353 3.47 26.59 6.12
CA VAL A 353 4.46 25.53 6.36
C VAL A 353 4.82 24.79 5.07
N GLY A 354 3.90 24.72 4.09
CA GLY A 354 4.20 24.26 2.75
C GLY A 354 3.78 22.81 2.43
N TRP A 355 3.14 22.10 3.36
CA TRP A 355 2.52 20.81 3.09
C TRP A 355 1.06 20.94 2.62
N ALA A 356 0.57 19.94 1.88
CA ALA A 356 -0.85 19.65 1.80
C ALA A 356 -1.31 19.02 3.12
N TYR A 357 -2.54 19.30 3.57
CA TYR A 357 -3.07 18.81 4.83
C TYR A 357 -4.24 17.88 4.59
N ILE A 358 -4.07 16.61 4.95
CA ILE A 358 -5.10 15.59 4.79
C ILE A 358 -5.82 15.42 6.14
N GLN A 359 -7.10 15.74 6.18
CA GLN A 359 -7.98 15.51 7.31
C GLN A 359 -8.78 14.20 7.09
N TRP A 360 -9.94 14.06 7.69
CA TRP A 360 -10.82 12.92 7.55
C TRP A 360 -12.28 13.38 7.44
N SER A 361 -13.07 12.59 6.75
CA SER A 361 -14.52 12.75 6.67
C SER A 361 -15.27 11.77 7.56
N LEU A 362 -14.67 10.60 7.87
CA LEU A 362 -15.22 9.61 8.77
C LEU A 362 -14.28 9.37 9.95
N ASP A 363 -14.71 9.75 11.17
CA ASP A 363 -14.01 9.44 12.43
C ASP A 363 -14.58 8.16 13.05
N THR A 364 -13.74 7.14 13.23
CA THR A 364 -14.13 5.88 13.89
C THR A 364 -14.29 6.02 15.39
N TYR A 365 -13.70 7.05 15.98
CA TYR A 365 -13.62 7.28 17.43
C TYR A 365 -12.87 6.19 18.20
N ASP A 366 -12.03 5.38 17.55
CA ASP A 366 -11.20 4.35 18.19
C ASP A 366 -10.25 4.94 19.26
N TRP A 367 -9.84 6.20 19.08
CA TRP A 367 -9.03 6.94 20.06
C TRP A 367 -9.69 7.08 21.44
N ARG A 368 -11.00 6.94 21.55
CA ARG A 368 -11.75 6.93 22.82
C ARG A 368 -11.68 5.60 23.54
N GLY A 369 -11.07 4.57 22.97
CA GLY A 369 -11.00 3.24 23.53
C GLY A 369 -12.31 2.47 23.47
N ILE A 370 -13.18 2.82 22.51
CA ILE A 370 -14.44 2.11 22.26
C ILE A 370 -14.19 0.72 21.68
N SER A 371 -15.18 -0.16 21.75
CA SER A 371 -15.10 -1.53 21.22
C SER A 371 -15.07 -1.55 19.69
N THR A 372 -14.55 -2.66 19.12
CA THR A 372 -14.61 -2.92 17.67
C THR A 372 -16.05 -2.82 17.12
N SER A 373 -17.04 -3.33 17.86
CA SER A 373 -18.46 -3.23 17.47
C SER A 373 -18.95 -1.79 17.36
N GLU A 374 -18.53 -0.91 18.26
CA GLU A 374 -18.87 0.52 18.20
C GLU A 374 -18.17 1.23 17.05
N VAL A 375 -16.89 0.90 16.77
CA VAL A 375 -16.16 1.35 15.58
C VAL A 375 -16.91 0.96 14.32
N MET A 376 -17.29 -0.32 14.18
CA MET A 376 -18.04 -0.83 13.02
C MET A 376 -19.43 -0.16 12.90
N GLY A 377 -20.07 0.15 14.02
CA GLY A 377 -21.33 0.92 14.03
C GLY A 377 -21.19 2.33 13.44
N LYS A 378 -20.02 2.96 13.59
CA LYS A 378 -19.72 4.26 12.94
C LYS A 378 -19.48 4.08 11.44
N VAL A 379 -18.64 3.13 11.07
CA VAL A 379 -18.32 2.85 9.65
C VAL A 379 -19.60 2.53 8.87
N ARG A 380 -20.40 1.57 9.34
CA ARG A 380 -21.68 1.19 8.68
C ARG A 380 -22.67 2.32 8.48
N ARG A 381 -22.67 3.30 9.39
CA ARG A 381 -23.63 4.41 9.34
C ARG A 381 -23.16 5.58 8.49
N LEU A 382 -21.85 5.82 8.41
CA LEU A 382 -21.29 7.08 7.91
C LEU A 382 -20.50 6.92 6.61
N LEU A 383 -20.18 5.68 6.20
CA LEU A 383 -19.36 5.43 5.03
C LEU A 383 -20.04 5.93 3.76
N GLU A 384 -19.31 6.76 3.01
CA GLU A 384 -19.68 7.23 1.68
C GLU A 384 -18.49 7.12 0.73
N ASP A 385 -18.75 7.14 -0.58
CA ASP A 385 -17.70 7.15 -1.60
C ASP A 385 -16.77 8.36 -1.44
N GLY A 386 -15.47 8.12 -1.62
CA GLY A 386 -14.43 9.13 -1.48
C GLY A 386 -14.04 9.46 -0.03
N ASP A 387 -14.57 8.75 0.97
CA ASP A 387 -14.27 9.02 2.38
C ASP A 387 -12.81 8.73 2.73
N ILE A 388 -12.31 9.55 3.67
CA ILE A 388 -11.05 9.31 4.39
C ILE A 388 -11.41 8.88 5.80
N ILE A 389 -11.12 7.62 6.12
CA ILE A 389 -11.45 6.97 7.39
C ILE A 389 -10.28 7.13 8.36
N LEU A 390 -10.53 7.74 9.53
CA LEU A 390 -9.55 7.92 10.59
C LEU A 390 -9.56 6.76 11.57
N CYS A 391 -8.40 6.14 11.76
CA CYS A 391 -8.07 5.18 12.82
C CYS A 391 -6.71 5.56 13.46
N HIS A 392 -6.30 4.82 14.51
CA HIS A 392 -5.02 5.05 15.18
C HIS A 392 -4.30 3.72 15.44
N ASP A 393 -3.11 3.51 14.86
CA ASP A 393 -2.32 2.27 14.98
C ASP A 393 -1.56 2.13 16.31
N ILE A 394 -2.06 2.80 17.33
CA ILE A 394 -1.61 2.71 18.72
C ILE A 394 -2.71 2.20 19.66
N LYS A 395 -3.91 1.92 19.16
CA LYS A 395 -5.04 1.44 19.97
C LYS A 395 -5.16 -0.07 19.86
N LYS A 396 -5.32 -0.74 21.01
CA LYS A 396 -5.32 -2.20 21.13
C LYS A 396 -6.34 -2.90 20.23
N ASN A 397 -7.49 -2.27 19.99
CA ASN A 397 -8.59 -2.84 19.20
C ASN A 397 -8.43 -2.61 17.69
N THR A 398 -7.53 -1.72 17.27
CA THR A 398 -7.40 -1.32 15.87
C THR A 398 -7.07 -2.48 14.92
N PRO A 399 -6.19 -3.45 15.24
CA PRO A 399 -5.95 -4.56 14.35
C PRO A 399 -7.21 -5.35 14.00
N GLU A 400 -8.05 -5.66 14.99
CA GLU A 400 -9.31 -6.37 14.78
C GLU A 400 -10.35 -5.49 14.09
N SER A 401 -10.42 -4.21 14.45
CA SER A 401 -11.29 -3.26 13.76
C SER A 401 -10.88 -3.11 12.29
N THR A 402 -9.59 -3.12 11.98
CA THR A 402 -9.06 -3.05 10.61
C THR A 402 -9.57 -4.21 9.76
N ARG A 403 -9.47 -5.47 10.25
CA ARG A 403 -10.00 -6.63 9.53
C ARG A 403 -11.49 -6.51 9.23
N GLN A 404 -12.27 -6.15 10.25
CA GLN A 404 -13.72 -6.01 10.10
C GLN A 404 -14.12 -4.85 9.19
N ILE A 405 -13.40 -3.73 9.23
CA ILE A 405 -13.63 -2.60 8.32
C ILE A 405 -13.38 -3.07 6.88
N ILE A 406 -12.25 -3.72 6.59
CA ILE A 406 -11.92 -4.11 5.22
C ILE A 406 -12.92 -5.14 4.69
N HIS A 407 -13.27 -6.17 5.44
CA HIS A 407 -14.30 -7.12 5.03
C HIS A 407 -15.65 -6.44 4.74
N TYR A 408 -16.05 -5.47 5.59
CA TYR A 408 -17.26 -4.71 5.33
C TYR A 408 -17.17 -3.85 4.07
N LEU A 409 -16.03 -3.19 3.83
CA LEU A 409 -15.79 -2.42 2.60
C LEU A 409 -15.96 -3.31 1.36
N GLU A 410 -15.39 -4.50 1.38
CA GLU A 410 -15.47 -5.48 0.30
C GLU A 410 -16.92 -5.95 0.05
N GLU A 411 -17.65 -6.26 1.13
CA GLU A 411 -19.06 -6.64 1.05
C GLU A 411 -19.96 -5.53 0.47
N GLN A 412 -19.60 -4.27 0.72
CA GLN A 412 -20.33 -3.11 0.23
C GLN A 412 -19.84 -2.59 -1.14
N GLY A 413 -18.91 -3.30 -1.80
CA GLY A 413 -18.37 -2.90 -3.10
C GLY A 413 -17.47 -1.68 -3.03
N PHE A 414 -16.71 -1.54 -1.93
CA PHE A 414 -15.68 -0.52 -1.80
C PHE A 414 -14.27 -1.10 -2.03
N MET A 415 -13.43 -0.30 -2.64
CA MET A 415 -12.00 -0.55 -2.80
C MET A 415 -11.22 0.42 -1.93
N PRO A 416 -10.51 -0.05 -0.88
CA PRO A 416 -9.65 0.81 -0.08
C PRO A 416 -8.41 1.21 -0.88
N LEU A 417 -8.11 2.50 -0.91
CA LEU A 417 -7.00 3.14 -1.61
C LEU A 417 -6.05 3.81 -0.62
N THR A 418 -4.82 4.07 -1.04
CA THR A 418 -3.97 5.05 -0.36
C THR A 418 -4.47 6.48 -0.62
N ILE A 419 -4.02 7.45 0.16
CA ILE A 419 -4.35 8.86 -0.10
C ILE A 419 -3.89 9.28 -1.50
N ASP A 420 -2.70 8.86 -1.92
CA ASP A 420 -2.19 9.17 -3.25
C ASP A 420 -3.12 8.65 -4.35
N GLU A 421 -3.57 7.41 -4.26
CA GLU A 421 -4.50 6.81 -5.21
C GLU A 421 -5.90 7.45 -5.17
N LEU A 422 -6.39 7.79 -3.96
CA LEU A 422 -7.72 8.41 -3.80
C LEU A 422 -7.82 9.76 -4.49
N PHE A 423 -6.74 10.55 -4.47
CA PHE A 423 -6.73 11.85 -5.14
C PHE A 423 -6.35 11.74 -6.61
N ALA A 424 -5.41 10.85 -6.96
CA ALA A 424 -5.00 10.62 -8.34
C ALA A 424 -6.15 10.10 -9.23
N LYS A 425 -7.10 9.31 -8.67
CA LYS A 425 -8.24 8.77 -9.43
C LYS A 425 -9.08 9.85 -10.14
N ASP A 426 -9.15 11.03 -9.54
CA ASP A 426 -9.91 12.20 -10.04
C ASP A 426 -8.99 13.28 -10.61
N GLY A 427 -7.69 12.98 -10.81
CA GLY A 427 -6.69 13.93 -11.33
C GLY A 427 -6.42 15.11 -10.39
N VAL A 428 -6.64 14.93 -9.09
CA VAL A 428 -6.44 15.99 -8.09
C VAL A 428 -5.00 15.99 -7.58
N GLU A 429 -4.28 17.07 -7.87
CA GLU A 429 -2.97 17.34 -7.27
C GLU A 429 -3.12 17.94 -5.88
N LEU A 430 -2.31 17.45 -4.93
CA LEU A 430 -2.32 17.93 -3.55
C LEU A 430 -1.49 19.21 -3.40
N GLU A 431 -2.18 20.35 -3.36
CA GLU A 431 -1.58 21.67 -3.30
C GLU A 431 -1.05 22.03 -1.91
N PRO A 432 0.16 22.65 -1.83
CA PRO A 432 0.70 23.17 -0.57
C PRO A 432 -0.24 24.13 0.16
N ASN A 433 -0.31 24.03 1.47
CA ASN A 433 -1.15 24.84 2.35
C ASN A 433 -2.66 24.75 2.09
N THR A 434 -3.09 23.66 1.47
CA THR A 434 -4.48 23.34 1.20
C THR A 434 -4.93 22.19 2.08
N VAL A 435 -6.21 22.15 2.47
CA VAL A 435 -6.80 21.13 3.34
C VAL A 435 -7.80 20.29 2.58
N TYR A 436 -7.70 18.98 2.74
CA TYR A 436 -8.52 18.00 2.07
C TYR A 436 -9.20 17.10 3.10
N TYR A 437 -10.50 16.85 2.94
CA TYR A 437 -11.31 16.02 3.85
C TYR A 437 -11.87 14.77 3.20
N ARG A 438 -12.09 14.82 1.88
CA ARG A 438 -12.72 13.77 1.08
C ARG A 438 -12.35 14.01 -0.39
N CYS A 439 -12.36 12.97 -1.21
CA CYS A 439 -12.25 13.10 -2.66
C CYS A 439 -13.30 12.25 -3.37
N ARG A 440 -14.24 12.91 -4.05
CA ARG A 440 -15.31 12.27 -4.80
C ARG A 440 -15.61 13.08 -6.07
N ASP A 441 -15.60 12.43 -7.24
CA ASP A 441 -15.90 13.02 -8.54
C ASP A 441 -15.11 14.33 -8.81
N GLY A 442 -13.82 14.36 -8.45
CA GLY A 442 -12.96 15.54 -8.56
C GLY A 442 -13.30 16.67 -7.58
N ILE A 443 -14.31 16.47 -6.73
CA ILE A 443 -14.69 17.45 -5.71
C ILE A 443 -13.95 17.12 -4.42
N THR A 444 -12.97 17.97 -4.10
CA THR A 444 -12.37 17.97 -2.77
C THR A 444 -13.23 18.82 -1.85
N THR A 445 -13.69 18.25 -0.75
CA THR A 445 -14.34 19.06 0.28
C THR A 445 -13.25 19.83 1.01
N ILE A 446 -12.99 21.05 0.54
CA ILE A 446 -12.18 22.01 1.28
C ILE A 446 -13.10 22.63 2.31
N ARG A 447 -12.87 22.38 3.60
CA ARG A 447 -13.54 23.15 4.63
C ARG A 447 -12.91 24.54 4.62
N LYS A 448 -13.58 25.53 4.01
CA LYS A 448 -13.26 26.93 4.30
C LYS A 448 -13.63 27.12 5.75
N ASP A 449 -12.64 27.44 6.60
CA ASP A 449 -12.93 27.85 7.96
C ASP A 449 -13.96 28.98 7.90
N SER A 450 -15.11 28.79 8.57
CA SER A 450 -15.94 29.90 8.98
C SER A 450 -15.04 30.80 9.85
N GLU A 451 -14.83 32.02 9.37
CA GLU A 451 -14.12 33.11 10.04
C GLU A 451 -14.42 33.22 11.52
#